data_9af39129f3153941945088088d511149
#
_entry.id   9af39129f3153941945088088d511149
#
_cell.length_a   1.000
_cell.length_b   1.000
_cell.length_c   1.000
_cell.angle_alpha   90.00
_cell.angle_beta   90.00
_cell.angle_gamma   90.00
#
_symmetry.space_group_name_H-M   'P 1'
#
loop_
_entity.id
_entity.type
_entity.pdbx_description
1 polymer ?
#
loop_
_entity_poly.entity_id
_entity_poly.type
_entity_poly.pdbx_seq_one_letter_code
_entity_poly.pdbx_strand_id
1 'polypeptide(L)'
;MREEQYQFLRLLNQLPARLTAEQAAWVLNCQPHDVPVLVAARLLKPLGNPSPYNVKFFAASELLEQVQDRTWLAKVTNALNQHWQKRNAAKKNCLAMAS
;
A
#
# COMPACT_ATOMS: atom_id res chain seq x y z
N MET A 1 14.38 -8.89 -0.37
CA MET A 1 12.98 -9.40 -0.40
C MET A 1 12.88 -10.58 0.55
N ARG A 2 11.86 -10.61 1.37
CA ARG A 2 11.65 -11.73 2.29
C ARG A 2 11.30 -12.99 1.50
N GLU A 3 11.66 -14.16 2.05
CA GLU A 3 11.37 -15.44 1.42
C GLU A 3 9.86 -15.64 1.24
N GLU A 4 9.06 -15.29 2.24
CA GLU A 4 7.60 -15.39 2.17
C GLU A 4 7.03 -14.54 1.03
N GLN A 5 7.52 -13.31 0.88
CA GLN A 5 7.11 -12.42 -0.20
C GLN A 5 7.51 -13.01 -1.55
N TYR A 6 8.71 -13.55 -1.64
CA TYR A 6 9.20 -14.17 -2.88
C TYR A 6 8.34 -15.36 -3.29
N GLN A 7 8.02 -16.23 -2.33
CA GLN A 7 7.16 -17.39 -2.59
C GLN A 7 5.76 -16.96 -3.03
N PHE A 8 5.21 -15.93 -2.38
CA PHE A 8 3.90 -15.39 -2.77
C PHE A 8 3.92 -14.89 -4.21
N LEU A 9 4.95 -14.16 -4.60
CA LEU A 9 5.06 -13.61 -5.96
C LEU A 9 5.24 -14.72 -7.00
N ARG A 10 5.88 -15.82 -6.65
CA ARG A 10 6.02 -16.98 -7.55
C ARG A 10 4.68 -17.68 -7.80
N LEU A 11 3.74 -17.56 -6.87
CA LEU A 11 2.44 -18.21 -6.95
C LEU A 11 1.35 -17.27 -7.48
N LEU A 12 1.75 -16.22 -8.22
CA LEU A 12 0.80 -15.22 -8.74
C LEU A 12 -0.34 -15.82 -9.57
N ASN A 13 -0.12 -16.98 -10.21
CA ASN A 13 -1.18 -17.65 -10.98
C ASN A 13 -2.24 -18.30 -10.08
N GLN A 14 -1.98 -18.39 -8.77
CA GLN A 14 -2.86 -19.04 -7.79
C GLN A 14 -3.24 -18.05 -6.68
N LEU A 15 -3.37 -16.77 -7.00
CA LEU A 15 -3.68 -15.75 -6.00
C LEU A 15 -5.02 -16.03 -5.34
N PRO A 16 -5.11 -15.82 -4.03
CA PRO A 16 -6.40 -15.85 -3.36
C PRO A 16 -7.30 -14.73 -3.88
N ALA A 17 -8.63 -14.92 -3.78
CA ALA A 17 -9.58 -13.92 -4.27
C ALA A 17 -9.48 -12.61 -3.50
N ARG A 18 -9.13 -12.68 -2.22
CA ARG A 18 -8.97 -11.51 -1.35
C ARG A 18 -7.54 -11.45 -0.83
N LEU A 19 -7.00 -10.24 -0.78
CA LEU A 19 -5.65 -10.00 -0.26
C LEU A 19 -5.74 -9.24 1.05
N THR A 20 -4.90 -9.61 2.01
CA THR A 20 -4.69 -8.80 3.21
C THR A 20 -3.89 -7.56 2.86
N ALA A 21 -3.83 -6.58 3.79
CA ALA A 21 -3.00 -5.39 3.58
C ALA A 21 -1.54 -5.76 3.34
N GLU A 22 -1.01 -6.73 4.08
CA GLU A 22 0.37 -7.18 3.91
C GLU A 22 0.59 -7.78 2.51
N GLN A 23 -0.34 -8.63 2.05
CA GLN A 23 -0.25 -9.23 0.72
C GLN A 23 -0.37 -8.17 -0.39
N ALA A 24 -1.26 -7.19 -0.22
CA ALA A 24 -1.38 -6.08 -1.16
C ALA A 24 -0.08 -5.28 -1.23
N ALA A 25 0.57 -5.05 -0.09
CA ALA A 25 1.87 -4.39 -0.04
C ALA A 25 2.93 -5.18 -0.79
N TRP A 26 2.90 -6.50 -0.68
CA TRP A 26 3.84 -7.36 -1.41
C TRP A 26 3.67 -7.21 -2.92
N VAL A 27 2.43 -7.17 -3.41
CA VAL A 27 2.17 -6.98 -4.84
C VAL A 27 2.68 -5.63 -5.32
N LEU A 28 2.49 -4.58 -4.50
CA LEU A 28 2.93 -3.22 -4.83
C LEU A 28 4.40 -2.97 -4.52
N ASN A 29 5.07 -3.91 -3.86
CA ASN A 29 6.45 -3.77 -3.38
C ASN A 29 6.62 -2.53 -2.49
N CYS A 30 5.70 -2.38 -1.54
CA CYS A 30 5.76 -1.32 -0.52
C CYS A 30 5.65 -1.94 0.86
N GLN A 31 5.71 -1.11 1.89
CA GLN A 31 5.60 -1.59 3.26
C GLN A 31 4.13 -1.73 3.66
N PRO A 32 3.81 -2.67 4.56
CA PRO A 32 2.42 -2.80 5.01
C PRO A 32 1.83 -1.51 5.59
N HIS A 33 2.64 -0.68 6.23
CA HIS A 33 2.18 0.59 6.79
C HIS A 33 1.94 1.66 5.72
N ASP A 34 2.32 1.42 4.46
CA ASP A 34 2.00 2.31 3.35
C ASP A 34 0.56 2.09 2.86
N VAL A 35 -0.01 0.91 3.10
CA VAL A 35 -1.36 0.59 2.61
C VAL A 35 -2.43 1.54 3.16
N PRO A 36 -2.45 1.87 4.47
CA PRO A 36 -3.41 2.86 4.97
C PRO A 36 -3.28 4.22 4.29
N VAL A 37 -2.07 4.62 3.91
CA VAL A 37 -1.85 5.88 3.19
C VAL A 37 -2.55 5.85 1.83
N LEU A 38 -2.44 4.74 1.13
CA LEU A 38 -3.07 4.56 -0.18
C LEU A 38 -4.59 4.48 -0.08
N VAL A 39 -5.11 3.87 0.98
CA VAL A 39 -6.56 3.84 1.24
C VAL A 39 -7.06 5.26 1.50
N ALA A 40 -6.35 6.03 2.31
CA ALA A 40 -6.71 7.42 2.60
C ALA A 40 -6.66 8.29 1.34
N ALA A 41 -5.73 8.01 0.44
CA ALA A 41 -5.61 8.73 -0.84
C ALA A 41 -6.61 8.24 -1.89
N ARG A 42 -7.46 7.25 -1.54
CA ARG A 42 -8.47 6.65 -2.42
C ARG A 42 -7.87 5.94 -3.65
N LEU A 43 -6.63 5.50 -3.53
CA LEU A 43 -5.97 4.71 -4.56
C LEU A 43 -6.22 3.22 -4.37
N LEU A 44 -6.47 2.79 -3.13
CA LEU A 44 -6.89 1.43 -2.81
C LEU A 44 -8.24 1.47 -2.12
N LYS A 45 -9.12 0.56 -2.52
CA LYS A 45 -10.47 0.48 -1.97
C LYS A 45 -10.67 -0.86 -1.27
N PRO A 46 -10.86 -0.87 0.06
CA PRO A 46 -11.14 -2.11 0.78
C PRO A 46 -12.48 -2.72 0.34
N LEU A 47 -12.55 -4.03 0.41
CA LEU A 47 -13.81 -4.75 0.12
C LEU A 47 -14.83 -4.52 1.24
N GLY A 48 -16.08 -4.34 0.84
CA GLY A 48 -17.19 -4.14 1.78
C GLY A 48 -17.06 -2.81 2.52
N ASN A 49 -17.63 -2.77 3.73
CA ASN A 49 -17.59 -1.59 4.59
C ASN A 49 -16.95 -1.95 5.92
N PRO A 50 -15.62 -2.17 5.97
CA PRO A 50 -14.97 -2.54 7.22
C PRO A 50 -15.00 -1.38 8.21
N SER A 51 -15.18 -1.69 9.49
CA SER A 51 -15.02 -0.68 10.53
C SER A 51 -13.54 -0.26 10.61
N PRO A 52 -13.24 0.93 11.20
CA PRO A 52 -11.83 1.38 11.26
C PRO A 52 -10.90 0.41 11.98
N TYR A 53 -11.43 -0.45 12.85
CA TYR A 53 -10.63 -1.36 13.66
C TYR A 53 -10.57 -2.77 13.09
N ASN A 54 -11.30 -3.06 12.02
CA ASN A 54 -11.32 -4.39 11.44
C ASN A 54 -10.22 -4.55 10.39
N VAL A 55 -9.80 -5.80 10.19
CA VAL A 55 -8.85 -6.14 9.13
C VAL A 55 -9.49 -5.82 7.78
N LYS A 56 -8.74 -5.15 6.92
CA LYS A 56 -9.20 -4.80 5.58
C LYS A 56 -8.69 -5.81 4.56
N PHE A 57 -9.55 -6.17 3.64
CA PHE A 57 -9.21 -7.04 2.51
C PHE A 57 -9.37 -6.28 1.21
N PHE A 58 -8.62 -6.70 0.20
CA PHE A 58 -8.65 -6.08 -1.13
C PHE A 58 -8.90 -7.16 -2.18
N ALA A 59 -9.65 -6.80 -3.23
CA ALA A 59 -9.92 -7.75 -4.32
C ALA A 59 -8.64 -7.96 -5.13
N ALA A 60 -8.19 -9.21 -5.23
CA ALA A 60 -6.99 -9.54 -5.98
C ALA A 60 -7.12 -9.16 -7.45
N SER A 61 -8.27 -9.46 -8.07
CA SER A 61 -8.50 -9.15 -9.48
C SER A 61 -8.44 -7.65 -9.76
N GLU A 62 -9.03 -6.85 -8.86
CA GLU A 62 -9.01 -5.40 -9.00
C GLU A 62 -7.59 -4.84 -8.88
N LEU A 63 -6.83 -5.32 -7.90
CA LEU A 63 -5.46 -4.88 -7.70
C LEU A 63 -4.57 -5.27 -8.88
N LEU A 64 -4.70 -6.50 -9.38
CA LEU A 64 -3.92 -6.95 -10.53
C LEU A 64 -4.21 -6.13 -11.79
N GLU A 65 -5.45 -5.71 -11.96
CA GLU A 65 -5.82 -4.83 -13.06
C GLU A 65 -5.21 -3.45 -12.91
N GLN A 66 -5.25 -2.90 -11.70
CA GLN A 66 -4.69 -1.59 -11.41
C GLN A 66 -3.17 -1.53 -11.56
N VAL A 67 -2.45 -2.59 -11.17
CA VAL A 67 -0.99 -2.60 -11.27
C VAL A 67 -0.49 -2.64 -12.71
N GLN A 68 -1.35 -2.94 -13.67
CA GLN A 68 -1.01 -2.87 -15.08
C GLN A 68 -1.11 -1.45 -15.64
N ASP A 69 -1.72 -0.54 -14.91
CA ASP A 69 -1.89 0.85 -15.31
C ASP A 69 -0.74 1.68 -14.76
N ARG A 70 0.16 2.11 -15.64
CA ARG A 70 1.30 2.93 -15.26
C ARG A 70 0.89 4.25 -14.62
N THR A 71 -0.20 4.86 -15.09
CA THR A 71 -0.70 6.12 -14.53
C THR A 71 -1.11 5.93 -13.07
N TRP A 72 -1.81 4.85 -12.78
CA TRP A 72 -2.20 4.52 -11.41
C TRP A 72 -0.98 4.26 -10.52
N LEU A 73 0.00 3.52 -11.03
CA LEU A 73 1.24 3.25 -10.29
C LEU A 73 1.99 4.54 -9.98
N ALA A 74 2.01 5.49 -10.91
CA ALA A 74 2.63 6.78 -10.70
C ALA A 74 1.92 7.56 -9.58
N LYS A 75 0.59 7.50 -9.54
CA LYS A 75 -0.19 8.13 -8.47
C LYS A 75 0.12 7.51 -7.11
N VAL A 76 0.25 6.17 -7.07
CA VAL A 76 0.64 5.46 -5.85
C VAL A 76 2.01 5.93 -5.37
N THR A 77 2.98 5.95 -6.26
CA THR A 77 4.34 6.36 -5.94
C THR A 77 4.38 7.80 -5.43
N ASN A 78 3.68 8.70 -6.11
CA ASN A 78 3.61 10.11 -5.70
C ASN A 78 2.93 10.28 -4.34
N ALA A 79 1.84 9.55 -4.09
CA ALA A 79 1.13 9.64 -2.81
C ALA A 79 2.03 9.21 -1.65
N LEU A 80 2.77 8.12 -1.83
CA LEU A 80 3.70 7.64 -0.80
C LEU A 80 4.86 8.61 -0.59
N ASN A 81 5.43 9.13 -1.69
CA ASN A 81 6.52 10.11 -1.59
C ASN A 81 6.07 11.38 -0.86
N GLN A 82 4.90 11.91 -1.20
CA GLN A 82 4.36 13.09 -0.55
C GLN A 82 4.10 12.86 0.94
N HIS A 83 3.55 11.70 1.29
CA HIS A 83 3.29 11.36 2.69
C HIS A 83 4.58 11.35 3.50
N TRP A 84 5.61 10.67 2.99
CA TRP A 84 6.89 10.57 3.70
C TRP A 84 7.65 11.88 3.73
N GLN A 85 7.57 12.70 2.66
CA GLN A 85 8.17 14.02 2.63
C GLN A 85 7.56 14.94 3.69
N LYS A 86 6.24 14.95 3.81
CA LYS A 86 5.55 15.73 4.84
C LYS A 86 5.96 15.30 6.24
N ARG A 87 6.05 14.00 6.47
CA ARG A 87 6.43 13.46 7.77
C ARG A 87 7.87 13.81 8.10
N ASN A 88 8.77 13.69 7.13
CA ASN A 88 10.18 14.04 7.32
C ASN A 88 10.37 15.54 7.52
N ALA A 89 9.63 16.38 6.79
CA ALA A 89 9.66 17.82 6.97
C ALA A 89 9.20 18.22 8.36
N ALA A 90 8.12 17.60 8.87
CA ALA A 90 7.64 17.84 10.22
C ALA A 90 8.69 17.46 11.26
N LYS A 91 9.38 16.34 11.08
CA LYS A 91 10.47 15.92 11.97
C LYS A 91 11.62 16.92 11.94
N LYS A 92 12.02 17.36 10.74
CA LYS A 92 13.08 18.36 10.60
C LYS A 92 12.72 19.68 11.30
N ASN A 93 11.49 20.13 11.12
CA ASN A 93 11.04 21.37 11.78
C ASN A 93 11.05 21.24 13.29
N CYS A 94 10.62 20.10 13.83
CA CYS A 94 10.69 19.84 15.27
C CYS A 94 12.13 19.87 15.78
N LEU A 95 13.04 19.23 15.05
CA LEU A 95 14.46 19.20 15.44
C LEU A 95 15.09 20.59 15.33
N ALA A 96 14.74 21.35 14.30
CA ALA A 96 15.25 22.71 14.14
C ALA A 96 14.75 23.63 15.24
N MET A 97 13.51 23.46 15.70
CA MET A 97 12.96 24.25 16.80
C MET A 97 13.53 23.84 18.15
N ALA A 98 13.99 22.60 18.28
CA ALA A 98 14.59 22.10 19.52
C ALA A 98 16.05 22.52 19.67
N SER A 99 16.66 22.93 18.59
CA SER A 99 18.05 23.39 18.60
C SER A 99 18.16 24.91 18.68
#